data_392c84030166647837f824ed9c423670
#
_entry.id   392c84030166647837f824ed9c423670
#
_cell.length_a   1.000
_cell.length_b   1.000
_cell.length_c   1.000
_cell.angle_alpha   90.00
_cell.angle_beta   90.00
_cell.angle_gamma   90.00
#
_symmetry.space_group_name_H-M   'P 1'
#
loop_
_entity.id
_entity.type
_entity.pdbx_description
1 polymer ?
#
loop_
_entity_poly.entity_id
_entity_poly.type
_entity_poly.pdbx_seq_one_letter_code
_entity_poly.pdbx_strand_id
1 'polypeptide(L)'
;LVDCDLRRPSLHTLFNLKAEPGFTDAILHNSEPMLQGTAVENLWVLTAGTKPPNPADILGTPQVDQLIARLQEKADIILFDAPPVNAVTDAAVLGAKVDGVLLVLSAGKTRREHAERAKEILEKARVKIIGATLTNAPVDSSMEAYYS
;
A
#
# COMPACT_ATOMS: atom_id res chain seq x y z
N LEU A 1 7.86 -2.07 3.76
CA LEU A 1 6.79 -2.18 2.78
C LEU A 1 5.78 -3.22 3.27
N VAL A 2 4.48 -2.91 3.22
CA VAL A 2 3.40 -3.76 3.73
C VAL A 2 2.41 -4.05 2.61
N ASP A 3 2.13 -5.33 2.34
CA ASP A 3 1.14 -5.74 1.34
C ASP A 3 -0.27 -5.70 1.95
N CYS A 4 -1.01 -4.65 1.63
CA CYS A 4 -2.40 -4.45 2.03
C CYS A 4 -3.40 -4.63 0.87
N ASP A 5 -2.94 -5.06 -0.32
CA ASP A 5 -3.86 -5.61 -1.32
C ASP A 5 -4.22 -7.07 -0.96
N LEU A 6 -5.02 -7.21 0.10
CA LEU A 6 -5.45 -8.51 0.61
C LEU A 6 -6.36 -9.27 -0.37
N ARG A 7 -6.77 -8.61 -1.48
CA ARG A 7 -7.57 -9.22 -2.55
C ARG A 7 -6.70 -9.89 -3.60
N ARG A 8 -5.58 -9.25 -3.96
CA ARG A 8 -4.62 -9.70 -4.99
C ARG A 8 -3.19 -9.45 -4.54
N PRO A 9 -2.76 -10.05 -3.42
CA PRO A 9 -1.42 -9.81 -2.88
C PRO A 9 -0.36 -10.21 -3.90
N SER A 10 0.67 -9.40 -4.02
CA SER A 10 1.71 -9.59 -5.03
C SER A 10 3.14 -9.42 -4.52
N LEU A 11 3.34 -8.77 -3.38
CA LEU A 11 4.68 -8.46 -2.89
C LEU A 11 5.49 -9.72 -2.56
N HIS A 12 4.86 -10.78 -2.04
CA HIS A 12 5.55 -12.05 -1.80
C HIS A 12 6.14 -12.64 -3.08
N THR A 13 5.43 -12.53 -4.21
CA THR A 13 5.94 -13.01 -5.51
C THR A 13 7.02 -12.07 -6.05
N LEU A 14 6.80 -10.74 -5.96
CA LEU A 14 7.73 -9.73 -6.46
C LEU A 14 9.11 -9.83 -5.79
N PHE A 15 9.14 -10.06 -4.47
CA PHE A 15 10.36 -10.12 -3.68
C PHE A 15 10.84 -11.57 -3.40
N ASN A 16 10.17 -12.58 -3.96
CA ASN A 16 10.46 -14.01 -3.73
C ASN A 16 10.48 -14.37 -2.23
N LEU A 17 9.41 -13.99 -1.53
CA LEU A 17 9.22 -14.18 -0.10
C LEU A 17 8.12 -15.21 0.19
N LYS A 18 8.03 -15.64 1.46
CA LYS A 18 6.90 -16.46 1.92
C LYS A 18 5.63 -15.61 1.98
N ALA A 19 4.53 -16.14 1.44
CA ALA A 19 3.23 -15.45 1.48
C ALA A 19 2.68 -15.35 2.91
N GLU A 20 2.90 -16.37 3.73
CA GLU A 20 2.38 -16.52 5.09
C GLU A 20 3.48 -16.93 6.07
N PRO A 21 3.34 -16.55 7.37
CA PRO A 21 2.38 -15.61 7.90
C PRO A 21 2.70 -14.17 7.52
N GLY A 22 1.67 -13.27 7.52
CA GLY A 22 1.82 -11.87 7.12
C GLY A 22 0.92 -10.91 7.89
N PHE A 23 0.53 -9.83 7.23
CA PHE A 23 -0.27 -8.74 7.80
C PHE A 23 -1.57 -9.23 8.45
N THR A 24 -2.36 -10.03 7.72
CA THR A 24 -3.63 -10.56 8.22
C THR A 24 -3.44 -11.45 9.45
N ASP A 25 -2.41 -12.30 9.43
CA ASP A 25 -2.12 -13.21 10.54
C ASP A 25 -1.71 -12.45 11.80
N ALA A 26 -0.90 -11.39 11.64
CA ALA A 26 -0.50 -10.54 12.75
C ALA A 26 -1.71 -9.85 13.42
N ILE A 27 -2.70 -9.44 12.62
CA ILE A 27 -3.94 -8.82 13.12
C ILE A 27 -4.83 -9.85 13.82
N LEU A 28 -5.09 -10.99 13.17
CA LEU A 28 -6.00 -12.02 13.69
C LEU A 28 -5.51 -12.66 14.99
N HIS A 29 -4.21 -12.84 15.12
CA HIS A 29 -3.58 -13.45 16.29
C HIS A 29 -3.01 -12.43 17.28
N ASN A 30 -3.15 -11.13 17.00
CA ASN A 30 -2.52 -10.06 17.77
C ASN A 30 -1.04 -10.33 18.07
N SER A 31 -0.32 -10.82 17.06
CA SER A 31 1.08 -11.23 17.15
C SER A 31 2.03 -10.17 16.59
N GLU A 32 3.32 -10.33 16.86
CA GLU A 32 4.36 -9.51 16.22
C GLU A 32 4.37 -9.70 14.70
N PRO A 33 4.55 -8.61 13.91
CA PRO A 33 4.65 -8.70 12.46
C PRO A 33 5.93 -9.44 12.04
N MET A 34 5.79 -10.45 11.22
CA MET A 34 6.91 -11.19 10.66
C MET A 34 7.49 -10.48 9.43
N LEU A 35 8.37 -9.54 9.67
CA LEU A 35 9.07 -8.82 8.61
C LEU A 35 10.11 -9.73 7.94
N GLN A 36 10.08 -9.77 6.61
CA GLN A 36 11.03 -10.52 5.80
C GLN A 36 12.00 -9.56 5.10
N GLY A 37 13.31 -9.83 5.22
CA GLY A 37 14.34 -9.04 4.53
C GLY A 37 14.31 -9.30 3.02
N THR A 38 14.69 -8.29 2.25
CA THR A 38 14.82 -8.39 0.78
C THR A 38 16.27 -8.29 0.34
N ALA A 39 16.54 -8.44 -0.95
CA ALA A 39 17.86 -8.18 -1.53
C ALA A 39 18.23 -6.70 -1.54
N VAL A 40 17.28 -5.82 -1.27
CA VAL A 40 17.52 -4.36 -1.17
C VAL A 40 17.85 -4.03 0.27
N GLU A 41 18.96 -3.36 0.47
CA GLU A 41 19.42 -2.94 1.81
C GLU A 41 18.36 -2.07 2.50
N ASN A 42 18.14 -2.34 3.80
CA ASN A 42 17.15 -1.64 4.63
C ASN A 42 15.69 -1.71 4.15
N LEU A 43 15.38 -2.61 3.20
CA LEU A 43 14.00 -2.87 2.78
C LEU A 43 13.48 -4.19 3.37
N TRP A 44 12.47 -4.06 4.20
CA TRP A 44 11.74 -5.18 4.80
C TRP A 44 10.31 -5.23 4.26
N VAL A 45 9.78 -6.43 4.12
CA VAL A 45 8.42 -6.64 3.61
C VAL A 45 7.62 -7.42 4.65
N LEU A 46 6.42 -6.90 4.94
CA LEU A 46 5.34 -7.65 5.57
C LEU A 46 4.38 -8.07 4.46
N THR A 47 4.34 -9.34 4.16
CA THR A 47 3.45 -9.91 3.15
C THR A 47 2.00 -9.87 3.62
N ALA A 48 1.02 -10.07 2.73
CA ALA A 48 -0.40 -9.99 3.08
C ALA A 48 -0.84 -11.03 4.10
N GLY A 49 -0.22 -12.22 4.08
CA GLY A 49 -0.62 -13.34 4.92
C GLY A 49 -1.85 -14.07 4.42
N THR A 50 -2.51 -14.79 5.32
CA THR A 50 -3.72 -15.57 5.02
C THR A 50 -4.84 -14.69 4.49
N LYS A 51 -5.42 -15.08 3.35
CA LYS A 51 -6.47 -14.29 2.69
C LYS A 51 -7.76 -14.24 3.52
N PRO A 52 -8.19 -13.05 3.95
CA PRO A 52 -9.41 -12.93 4.75
C PRO A 52 -10.67 -12.95 3.86
N PRO A 53 -11.83 -13.36 4.40
CA PRO A 53 -13.10 -13.31 3.66
C PRO A 53 -13.51 -11.87 3.31
N ASN A 54 -13.33 -10.92 4.21
CA ASN A 54 -13.68 -9.50 4.05
C ASN A 54 -12.49 -8.61 4.38
N PRO A 55 -11.66 -8.23 3.38
CA PRO A 55 -10.50 -7.37 3.59
C PRO A 55 -10.81 -6.02 4.26
N ALA A 56 -11.87 -5.34 3.83
CA ALA A 56 -12.24 -4.03 4.37
C ALA A 56 -12.57 -4.07 5.87
N ASP A 57 -13.20 -5.16 6.34
CA ASP A 57 -13.55 -5.34 7.75
C ASP A 57 -12.29 -5.44 8.60
N ILE A 58 -11.29 -6.20 8.13
CA ILE A 58 -10.00 -6.34 8.83
C ILE A 58 -9.26 -5.00 8.87
N LEU A 59 -9.17 -4.30 7.75
CA LEU A 59 -8.50 -2.99 7.66
C LEU A 59 -9.15 -1.92 8.56
N GLY A 60 -10.45 -2.05 8.84
CA GLY A 60 -11.19 -1.15 9.73
C GLY A 60 -10.97 -1.40 11.21
N THR A 61 -10.37 -2.51 11.61
CA THR A 61 -10.25 -2.90 13.02
C THR A 61 -9.22 -2.05 13.79
N PRO A 62 -9.39 -1.90 15.13
CA PRO A 62 -8.39 -1.26 15.99
C PRO A 62 -7.04 -1.99 16.02
N GLN A 63 -7.02 -3.29 15.73
CA GLN A 63 -5.81 -4.10 15.66
C GLN A 63 -4.85 -3.62 14.55
N VAL A 64 -5.39 -3.01 13.48
CA VAL A 64 -4.56 -2.38 12.43
C VAL A 64 -3.80 -1.19 13.01
N ASP A 65 -4.44 -0.36 13.84
CA ASP A 65 -3.78 0.79 14.46
C ASP A 65 -2.64 0.32 15.41
N GLN A 66 -2.87 -0.77 16.13
CA GLN A 66 -1.84 -1.39 16.99
C GLN A 66 -0.69 -1.96 16.16
N LEU A 67 -0.98 -2.60 15.04
CA LEU A 67 0.05 -3.13 14.13
C LEU A 67 0.87 -1.98 13.51
N ILE A 68 0.22 -0.90 13.08
CA ILE A 68 0.91 0.30 12.57
C ILE A 68 1.86 0.85 13.63
N ALA A 69 1.41 0.99 14.89
CA ALA A 69 2.26 1.45 15.98
C ALA A 69 3.50 0.56 16.19
N ARG A 70 3.34 -0.76 16.15
CA ARG A 70 4.47 -1.71 16.23
C ARG A 70 5.43 -1.59 15.04
N LEU A 71 4.92 -1.31 13.86
CA LEU A 71 5.75 -1.09 12.66
C LEU A 71 6.54 0.23 12.75
N GLN A 72 5.95 1.27 13.32
CA GLN A 72 6.62 2.57 13.56
C GLN A 72 7.82 2.47 14.50
N GLU A 73 7.83 1.47 15.40
CA GLU A 73 9.01 1.19 16.26
C GLU A 73 10.17 0.51 15.49
N LYS A 74 9.89 -0.01 14.29
CA LYS A 74 10.83 -0.85 13.50
C LYS A 74 11.33 -0.18 12.22
N ALA A 75 10.69 0.90 11.79
CA ALA A 75 11.02 1.54 10.51
C ALA A 75 10.73 3.05 10.53
N ASP A 76 11.60 3.81 9.88
CA ASP A 76 11.46 5.27 9.73
C ASP A 76 10.36 5.63 8.72
N ILE A 77 10.17 4.79 7.70
CA ILE A 77 9.17 4.98 6.64
C ILE A 77 8.43 3.65 6.44
N ILE A 78 7.10 3.70 6.45
CA ILE A 78 6.24 2.56 6.19
C ILE A 78 5.38 2.86 4.95
N LEU A 79 5.53 2.03 3.92
CA LEU A 79 4.72 2.12 2.71
C LEU A 79 3.70 0.99 2.71
N PHE A 80 2.43 1.32 2.58
CA PHE A 80 1.34 0.36 2.45
C PHE A 80 0.93 0.26 0.98
N ASP A 81 1.10 -0.91 0.37
CA ASP A 81 0.58 -1.21 -0.96
C ASP A 81 -0.90 -1.56 -0.84
N ALA A 82 -1.75 -0.83 -1.53
CA ALA A 82 -3.19 -0.94 -1.41
C ALA A 82 -3.87 -1.12 -2.78
N PRO A 83 -5.02 -1.81 -2.82
CA PRO A 83 -5.76 -1.99 -4.07
C PRO A 83 -6.27 -0.65 -4.64
N PRO A 84 -6.62 -0.61 -5.94
CA PRO A 84 -7.12 0.60 -6.57
C PRO A 84 -8.35 1.18 -5.85
N VAL A 85 -8.25 2.43 -5.42
CA VAL A 85 -9.29 3.13 -4.62
C VAL A 85 -10.65 3.22 -5.33
N ASN A 86 -10.67 3.23 -6.67
CA ASN A 86 -11.91 3.23 -7.45
C ASN A 86 -12.64 1.88 -7.47
N ALA A 87 -11.95 0.81 -7.12
CA ALA A 87 -12.49 -0.55 -7.19
C ALA A 87 -13.11 -1.00 -5.87
N VAL A 88 -12.49 -0.61 -4.75
CA VAL A 88 -12.86 -1.08 -3.41
C VAL A 88 -12.58 0.01 -2.35
N THR A 89 -13.22 -0.14 -1.19
CA THR A 89 -13.09 0.83 -0.08
C THR A 89 -11.82 0.65 0.74
N ASP A 90 -11.12 -0.43 0.56
CA ASP A 90 -9.95 -0.88 1.33
C ASP A 90 -8.88 0.24 1.45
N ALA A 91 -8.53 0.86 0.31
CA ALA A 91 -7.54 1.94 0.27
C ALA A 91 -7.99 3.20 1.03
N ALA A 92 -9.29 3.52 1.02
CA ALA A 92 -9.83 4.66 1.76
C ALA A 92 -9.86 4.37 3.28
N VAL A 93 -10.21 3.15 3.67
CA VAL A 93 -10.21 2.71 5.08
C VAL A 93 -8.79 2.75 5.65
N LEU A 94 -7.82 2.20 4.93
CA LEU A 94 -6.42 2.21 5.33
C LEU A 94 -5.85 3.63 5.31
N GLY A 95 -6.19 4.43 4.29
CA GLY A 95 -5.75 5.81 4.13
C GLY A 95 -6.12 6.72 5.30
N ALA A 96 -7.23 6.43 5.99
CA ALA A 96 -7.65 7.16 7.18
C ALA A 96 -6.80 6.86 8.44
N LYS A 97 -5.92 5.84 8.39
CA LYS A 97 -5.07 5.37 9.49
C LYS A 97 -3.58 5.71 9.32
N VAL A 98 -3.21 6.31 8.19
CA VAL A 98 -1.82 6.65 7.85
C VAL A 98 -1.63 8.16 7.72
N ASP A 99 -0.37 8.62 7.71
CA ASP A 99 -0.04 10.06 7.64
C ASP A 99 -0.43 10.71 6.32
N GLY A 100 -0.52 9.94 5.24
CA GLY A 100 -0.91 10.42 3.93
C GLY A 100 -0.91 9.37 2.85
N VAL A 101 -1.55 9.67 1.74
CA VAL A 101 -1.70 8.81 0.58
C VAL A 101 -1.05 9.43 -0.64
N LEU A 102 -0.22 8.67 -1.34
CA LEU A 102 0.32 8.99 -2.64
C LEU A 102 -0.53 8.30 -3.72
N LEU A 103 -1.13 9.08 -4.62
CA LEU A 103 -1.85 8.53 -5.76
C LEU A 103 -0.88 8.08 -6.85
N VAL A 104 -0.97 6.81 -7.23
CA VAL A 104 -0.19 6.27 -8.35
C VAL A 104 -1.08 6.20 -9.59
N LEU A 105 -0.69 6.96 -10.62
CA LEU A 105 -1.39 7.03 -11.90
C LEU A 105 -0.50 6.40 -12.99
N SER A 106 -1.09 5.66 -13.91
CA SER A 106 -0.36 5.05 -15.03
C SER A 106 -0.63 5.82 -16.32
N ALA A 107 0.42 6.38 -16.92
CA ALA A 107 0.32 7.08 -18.20
C ALA A 107 -0.25 6.15 -19.29
N GLY A 108 -1.14 6.69 -20.10
CA GLY A 108 -1.82 5.95 -21.16
C GLY A 108 -2.85 4.91 -20.70
N LYS A 109 -2.95 4.62 -19.39
CA LYS A 109 -3.92 3.66 -18.81
C LYS A 109 -4.93 4.33 -17.90
N THR A 110 -4.48 5.21 -16.99
CA THR A 110 -5.39 5.90 -16.06
C THR A 110 -6.06 7.07 -16.77
N ARG A 111 -7.38 7.00 -16.93
CA ARG A 111 -8.18 8.10 -17.47
C ARG A 111 -8.27 9.21 -16.42
N ARG A 112 -8.34 10.46 -16.87
CA ARG A 112 -8.48 11.64 -16.00
C ARG A 112 -9.67 11.52 -15.05
N GLU A 113 -10.81 11.10 -15.55
CA GLU A 113 -12.04 10.90 -14.78
C GLU A 113 -11.85 9.90 -13.62
N HIS A 114 -11.03 8.85 -13.84
CA HIS A 114 -10.70 7.88 -12.79
C HIS A 114 -9.78 8.49 -11.73
N ALA A 115 -8.86 9.36 -12.12
CA ALA A 115 -7.99 10.06 -11.18
C ALA A 115 -8.78 11.05 -10.32
N GLU A 116 -9.67 11.82 -10.94
CA GLU A 116 -10.58 12.76 -10.26
C GLU A 116 -11.50 12.03 -9.27
N ARG A 117 -12.10 10.92 -9.70
CA ARG A 117 -12.92 10.08 -8.83
C ARG A 117 -12.14 9.48 -7.65
N ALA A 118 -10.93 9.02 -7.88
CA ALA A 118 -10.06 8.52 -6.82
C ALA A 118 -9.79 9.58 -5.76
N LYS A 119 -9.47 10.81 -6.21
CA LYS A 119 -9.30 11.97 -5.34
C LYS A 119 -10.56 12.25 -4.53
N GLU A 120 -11.73 12.33 -5.16
CA GLU A 120 -13.01 12.58 -4.47
C GLU A 120 -13.33 11.52 -3.40
N ILE A 121 -13.06 10.24 -3.67
CA ILE A 121 -13.28 9.16 -2.70
C ILE A 121 -12.41 9.37 -1.47
N LEU A 122 -11.13 9.66 -1.66
CA LEU A 122 -10.19 9.89 -0.56
C LEU A 122 -10.53 11.16 0.22
N GLU A 123 -10.90 12.25 -0.46
CA GLU A 123 -11.33 13.50 0.20
C GLU A 123 -12.60 13.30 1.04
N LYS A 124 -13.60 12.57 0.52
CA LYS A 124 -14.81 12.20 1.28
C LYS A 124 -14.49 11.36 2.51
N ALA A 125 -13.49 10.51 2.44
CA ALA A 125 -12.98 9.74 3.56
C ALA A 125 -12.06 10.56 4.50
N ARG A 126 -11.86 11.86 4.22
CA ARG A 126 -10.95 12.77 4.95
C ARG A 126 -9.49 12.29 4.98
N VAL A 127 -9.09 11.58 3.94
CA VAL A 127 -7.72 11.09 3.78
C VAL A 127 -6.84 12.23 3.26
N LYS A 128 -5.68 12.41 3.87
CA LYS A 128 -4.69 13.39 3.42
C LYS A 128 -3.97 12.88 2.18
N ILE A 129 -4.22 13.48 1.02
CA ILE A 129 -3.47 13.22 -0.20
C ILE A 129 -2.20 14.09 -0.16
N ILE A 130 -1.03 13.46 -0.14
CA ILE A 130 0.27 14.14 -0.10
C ILE A 130 0.85 14.42 -1.48
N GLY A 131 0.31 13.78 -2.52
CA GLY A 131 0.75 13.98 -3.90
C GLY A 131 0.24 12.92 -4.84
N ALA A 132 0.71 13.00 -6.07
CA ALA A 132 0.48 11.99 -7.10
C ALA A 132 1.77 11.72 -7.87
N THR A 133 1.96 10.49 -8.33
CA THR A 133 3.04 10.09 -9.23
C THR A 133 2.49 9.48 -10.50
N LEU A 134 3.17 9.72 -11.61
CA LEU A 134 2.83 9.17 -12.91
C LEU A 134 3.85 8.11 -13.30
N THR A 135 3.40 6.86 -13.40
CA THR A 135 4.23 5.74 -13.87
C THR A 135 3.99 5.46 -15.35
N ASN A 136 4.89 4.71 -15.98
CA ASN A 136 4.82 4.37 -17.41
C ASN A 136 4.73 5.59 -18.35
N ALA A 137 5.17 6.77 -17.88
CA ALA A 137 5.30 7.92 -18.77
C ALA A 137 6.43 7.66 -19.78
N PRO A 138 6.22 7.96 -21.08
CA PRO A 138 7.31 7.90 -22.03
C PRO A 138 8.39 8.88 -21.58
N VAL A 139 9.64 8.41 -21.49
CA VAL A 139 10.78 9.28 -21.23
C VAL A 139 11.03 10.04 -22.54
N ASP A 140 10.88 11.36 -22.48
CA ASP A 140 11.25 12.22 -23.60
C ASP A 140 12.79 12.27 -23.64
N SER A 141 13.38 12.05 -24.83
CA SER A 141 14.83 12.09 -25.03
C SER A 141 15.47 13.42 -24.61
N SER A 142 14.70 14.50 -24.52
CA SER A 142 15.13 15.77 -23.95
C SER A 142 15.36 15.73 -22.43
N MET A 143 14.72 14.79 -21.72
CA MET A 143 14.91 14.59 -20.27
C MET A 143 16.11 13.69 -19.94
N GLU A 144 16.52 12.80 -20.81
CA GLU A 144 17.71 11.96 -20.60
C GLU A 144 18.99 12.82 -20.43
N ALA A 145 19.06 13.96 -21.12
CA ALA A 145 20.17 14.91 -21.00
C ALA A 145 20.25 15.65 -19.64
N TYR A 146 19.19 15.58 -18.82
CA TYR A 146 19.15 16.19 -17.49
C TYR A 146 19.60 15.22 -16.36
N TYR A 147 19.61 13.92 -16.63
CA TYR A 147 19.93 12.88 -15.65
C TYR A 147 21.24 12.14 -15.96
N SER A 148 21.94 12.51 -17.02
CA SER A 148 23.28 12.04 -17.38
C SER A 148 24.33 13.09 -16.97
#